data_03d0feab3daae9610849da6b7cc37da0
#
_entry.id   03d0feab3daae9610849da6b7cc37da0
#
_cell.length_a   1.000
_cell.length_b   1.000
_cell.length_c   1.000
_cell.angle_alpha   90.00
_cell.angle_beta   90.00
_cell.angle_gamma   90.00
#
_symmetry.space_group_name_H-M   'P 1'
#
loop_
_entity.id
_entity.type
_entity.pdbx_description
1 polymer ?
#
loop_
_entity_poly.entity_id
_entity_poly.type
_entity_poly.pdbx_seq_one_letter_code
_entity_poly.pdbx_strand_id
1 'polypeptide(L)'
;MKKTLWQEFARNTLISLGIYAALFLILYILEWFVPSLRGTLLQWHDLAFIVGIPASVAGTAYVLTIQNPKNYTGFVGAITMAALLAWQFALWGNWDLVVLHFALFIPFQTTSLLRWRKQALESKEQGTRNQDILPSWLNAKGVVFNIVLLDVIFVSWMAGNDFADNLLSKVMGGLMIAASILANFWMIHKKIDTWIWWIVYTLAGMVIYVLTSNIFTFVLFLITLVLNIKAAIEWIKVMRANKSAFC
;
A
#
# COMPACT_ATOMS: atom_id res chain seq x y z
N MET A 1 4.48 -30.39 -3.58
CA MET A 1 5.26 -29.43 -4.38
C MET A 1 5.26 -28.06 -3.70
N LYS A 2 6.43 -27.49 -3.33
CA LYS A 2 6.50 -26.08 -2.85
C LYS A 2 6.19 -25.16 -4.03
N LYS A 3 5.17 -24.30 -3.89
CA LYS A 3 4.84 -23.29 -4.90
C LYS A 3 6.02 -22.33 -5.09
N THR A 4 6.31 -21.96 -6.34
CA THR A 4 7.30 -20.91 -6.61
C THR A 4 6.77 -19.56 -6.16
N LEU A 5 7.65 -18.58 -5.89
CA LEU A 5 7.26 -17.23 -5.50
C LEU A 5 6.35 -16.56 -6.54
N TRP A 6 6.60 -16.82 -7.82
CA TRP A 6 5.78 -16.33 -8.93
C TRP A 6 4.39 -16.96 -8.99
N GLN A 7 4.28 -18.27 -8.68
CA GLN A 7 2.97 -18.93 -8.57
C GLN A 7 2.15 -18.38 -7.42
N GLU A 8 2.79 -18.01 -6.32
CA GLU A 8 2.13 -17.33 -5.20
C GLU A 8 1.65 -15.94 -5.61
N PHE A 9 2.46 -15.15 -6.30
CA PHE A 9 2.07 -13.84 -6.83
C PHE A 9 0.90 -13.96 -7.81
N ALA A 10 0.97 -14.87 -8.78
CA ALA A 10 -0.10 -15.10 -9.76
C ALA A 10 -1.43 -15.49 -9.07
N ARG A 11 -1.36 -16.41 -8.08
CA ARG A 11 -2.54 -16.77 -7.28
C ARG A 11 -3.12 -15.55 -6.55
N ASN A 12 -2.29 -14.74 -5.92
CA ASN A 12 -2.71 -13.55 -5.17
C ASN A 12 -3.30 -12.48 -6.10
N THR A 13 -2.81 -12.38 -7.34
CA THR A 13 -3.42 -11.54 -8.38
C THR A 13 -4.81 -12.04 -8.75
N LEU A 14 -5.01 -13.35 -8.93
CA LEU A 14 -6.33 -13.94 -9.18
C LEU A 14 -7.29 -13.72 -8.00
N ILE A 15 -6.82 -13.86 -6.77
CA ILE A 15 -7.62 -13.56 -5.57
C ILE A 15 -8.03 -12.08 -5.56
N SER A 16 -7.08 -11.18 -5.86
CA SER A 16 -7.36 -9.75 -5.97
C SER A 16 -8.43 -9.46 -7.03
N LEU A 17 -8.29 -10.02 -8.24
CA LEU A 17 -9.30 -9.91 -9.29
C LEU A 17 -10.69 -10.39 -8.82
N GLY A 18 -10.75 -11.51 -8.11
CA GLY A 18 -11.99 -12.04 -7.54
C GLY A 18 -12.63 -11.09 -6.52
N ILE A 19 -11.82 -10.48 -5.63
CA ILE A 19 -12.28 -9.48 -4.64
C ILE A 19 -12.91 -8.29 -5.37
N TYR A 20 -12.23 -7.74 -6.37
CA TYR A 20 -12.74 -6.57 -7.11
C TYR A 20 -13.95 -6.92 -7.98
N ALA A 21 -13.98 -8.09 -8.62
CA ALA A 21 -15.15 -8.55 -9.35
C ALA A 21 -16.39 -8.68 -8.45
N ALA A 22 -16.21 -9.24 -7.25
CA ALA A 22 -17.29 -9.32 -6.27
C ALA A 22 -17.72 -7.93 -5.77
N LEU A 23 -16.79 -7.04 -5.50
CA LEU A 23 -17.08 -5.65 -5.11
C LEU A 23 -17.87 -4.93 -6.20
N PHE A 24 -17.43 -5.00 -7.46
CA PHE A 24 -18.12 -4.38 -8.59
C PHE A 24 -19.54 -4.94 -8.77
N LEU A 25 -19.71 -6.25 -8.62
CA LEU A 25 -21.03 -6.86 -8.68
C LEU A 25 -21.95 -6.34 -7.57
N ILE A 26 -21.45 -6.23 -6.33
CA ILE A 26 -22.22 -5.70 -5.20
C ILE A 26 -22.59 -4.23 -5.46
N LEU A 27 -21.67 -3.40 -5.90
CA LEU A 27 -21.92 -1.99 -6.19
C LEU A 27 -22.90 -1.81 -7.34
N TYR A 28 -22.78 -2.63 -8.40
CA TYR A 28 -23.72 -2.66 -9.54
C TYR A 28 -25.13 -3.01 -9.07
N ILE A 29 -25.27 -4.03 -8.21
CA ILE A 29 -26.56 -4.42 -7.63
C ILE A 29 -27.13 -3.27 -6.78
N LEU A 30 -26.30 -2.60 -5.96
CA LEU A 30 -26.73 -1.46 -5.16
C LEU A 30 -27.22 -0.28 -6.02
N GLU A 31 -26.53 0.04 -7.11
CA GLU A 31 -26.99 1.07 -8.07
C GLU A 31 -28.32 0.71 -8.72
N TRP A 32 -28.55 -0.60 -8.96
CA TRP A 32 -29.82 -1.08 -9.53
C TRP A 32 -30.98 -0.91 -8.56
N PHE A 33 -30.81 -1.28 -7.29
CA PHE A 33 -31.88 -1.26 -6.29
C PHE A 33 -32.06 0.09 -5.59
N VAL A 34 -31.06 0.96 -5.59
CA VAL A 34 -31.09 2.27 -4.94
C VAL A 34 -30.97 3.37 -5.99
N PRO A 35 -32.10 3.90 -6.50
CA PRO A 35 -32.08 4.87 -7.62
C PRO A 35 -31.22 6.12 -7.37
N SER A 36 -31.10 6.57 -6.11
CA SER A 36 -30.27 7.74 -5.75
C SER A 36 -28.76 7.49 -5.90
N LEU A 37 -28.33 6.24 -6.04
CA LEU A 37 -26.92 5.87 -6.22
C LEU A 37 -26.55 5.62 -7.70
N ARG A 38 -27.51 5.64 -8.62
CA ARG A 38 -27.25 5.33 -10.04
C ARG A 38 -26.20 6.27 -10.63
N GLY A 39 -25.14 5.66 -11.21
CA GLY A 39 -24.03 6.40 -11.83
C GLY A 39 -23.10 7.14 -10.86
N THR A 40 -23.29 6.96 -9.55
CA THR A 40 -22.44 7.59 -8.54
C THR A 40 -21.37 6.67 -7.98
N LEU A 41 -21.65 5.36 -7.91
CA LEU A 41 -20.72 4.39 -7.36
C LEU A 41 -19.76 3.86 -8.43
N LEU A 42 -20.23 3.66 -9.66
CA LEU A 42 -19.47 3.12 -10.78
C LEU A 42 -19.39 4.14 -11.93
N GLN A 43 -18.27 4.87 -11.96
CA GLN A 43 -18.05 5.96 -12.92
C GLN A 43 -17.41 5.44 -14.22
N TRP A 44 -18.08 4.55 -14.94
CA TRP A 44 -17.59 3.92 -16.17
C TRP A 44 -17.23 4.89 -17.30
N HIS A 45 -17.71 6.13 -17.23
CA HIS A 45 -17.41 7.19 -18.20
C HIS A 45 -16.12 7.95 -17.88
N ASP A 46 -15.58 7.79 -16.66
CA ASP A 46 -14.34 8.41 -16.25
C ASP A 46 -13.14 7.47 -16.52
N LEU A 47 -12.27 7.88 -17.43
CA LEU A 47 -11.06 7.13 -17.77
C LEU A 47 -10.15 6.97 -16.53
N ALA A 48 -10.08 7.97 -15.67
CA ALA A 48 -9.28 7.89 -14.46
C ALA A 48 -9.84 6.83 -13.50
N PHE A 49 -11.15 6.71 -13.38
CA PHE A 49 -11.78 5.62 -12.63
C PHE A 49 -11.42 4.26 -13.22
N ILE A 50 -11.51 4.10 -14.55
CA ILE A 50 -11.15 2.84 -15.24
C ILE A 50 -9.70 2.46 -14.99
N VAL A 51 -8.76 3.41 -15.04
CA VAL A 51 -7.34 3.18 -14.75
C VAL A 51 -7.11 2.83 -13.28
N GLY A 52 -7.91 3.37 -12.37
CA GLY A 52 -7.88 3.05 -10.94
C GLY A 52 -8.18 1.59 -10.60
N ILE A 53 -8.97 0.89 -11.44
CA ILE A 53 -9.33 -0.52 -11.23
C ILE A 53 -8.10 -1.43 -11.29
N PRO A 54 -7.31 -1.50 -12.37
CA PRO A 54 -6.11 -2.33 -12.41
C PRO A 54 -5.04 -1.86 -11.40
N ALA A 55 -4.97 -0.57 -11.07
CA ALA A 55 -4.10 -0.08 -10.00
C ALA A 55 -4.47 -0.71 -8.65
N SER A 56 -5.76 -0.75 -8.32
CA SER A 56 -6.26 -1.34 -7.08
C SER A 56 -6.04 -2.86 -7.03
N VAL A 57 -6.25 -3.57 -8.15
CA VAL A 57 -5.96 -5.00 -8.27
C VAL A 57 -4.47 -5.26 -8.03
N ALA A 58 -3.58 -4.49 -8.67
CA ALA A 58 -2.14 -4.64 -8.53
C ALA A 58 -1.68 -4.34 -7.08
N GLY A 59 -2.22 -3.32 -6.45
CA GLY A 59 -1.93 -2.97 -5.05
C GLY A 59 -2.37 -4.05 -4.07
N THR A 60 -3.57 -4.59 -4.23
CA THR A 60 -4.06 -5.69 -3.39
C THR A 60 -3.23 -6.96 -3.58
N ALA A 61 -2.89 -7.31 -4.82
CA ALA A 61 -2.01 -8.46 -5.12
C ALA A 61 -0.63 -8.28 -4.49
N TYR A 62 -0.08 -7.04 -4.51
CA TYR A 62 1.14 -6.68 -3.80
C TYR A 62 1.03 -6.98 -2.32
N VAL A 63 0.05 -6.40 -1.61
CA VAL A 63 -0.10 -6.57 -0.16
C VAL A 63 -0.29 -8.04 0.20
N LEU A 64 -1.15 -8.79 -0.52
CA LEU A 64 -1.34 -10.22 -0.31
C LEU A 64 -0.06 -11.03 -0.48
N THR A 65 0.82 -10.62 -1.38
CA THR A 65 2.05 -11.35 -1.68
C THR A 65 3.15 -11.07 -0.64
N ILE A 66 3.32 -9.81 -0.23
CA ILE A 66 4.35 -9.42 0.74
C ILE A 66 3.95 -9.72 2.20
N GLN A 67 2.73 -10.21 2.46
CA GLN A 67 2.40 -10.86 3.75
C GLN A 67 3.39 -11.98 4.06
N ASN A 68 3.90 -12.67 3.03
CA ASN A 68 5.06 -13.51 3.14
C ASN A 68 6.34 -12.65 2.99
N PRO A 69 7.09 -12.33 4.08
CA PRO A 69 8.24 -11.43 4.00
C PRO A 69 9.44 -11.99 3.22
N LYS A 70 9.33 -13.22 2.71
CA LYS A 70 10.29 -13.84 1.81
C LYS A 70 9.95 -13.65 0.33
N ASN A 71 8.73 -13.20 0.02
CA ASN A 71 8.26 -13.08 -1.35
C ASN A 71 8.43 -11.64 -1.88
N TYR A 72 9.51 -11.44 -2.64
CA TYR A 72 9.81 -10.16 -3.27
C TYR A 72 9.02 -9.88 -4.55
N THR A 73 8.35 -10.89 -5.14
CA THR A 73 7.65 -10.72 -6.43
C THR A 73 6.45 -9.79 -6.32
N GLY A 74 5.90 -9.61 -5.11
CA GLY A 74 4.83 -8.65 -4.86
C GLY A 74 5.18 -7.22 -5.25
N PHE A 75 6.46 -6.83 -5.18
CA PHE A 75 6.86 -5.47 -5.57
C PHE A 75 6.64 -5.16 -7.06
N VAL A 76 6.52 -6.17 -7.92
CA VAL A 76 6.08 -5.97 -9.31
C VAL A 76 4.66 -5.39 -9.33
N GLY A 77 3.76 -5.92 -8.49
CA GLY A 77 2.42 -5.35 -8.31
C GLY A 77 2.45 -3.92 -7.78
N ALA A 78 3.33 -3.63 -6.81
CA ALA A 78 3.48 -2.28 -6.26
C ALA A 78 3.98 -1.26 -7.29
N ILE A 79 4.96 -1.62 -8.11
CA ILE A 79 5.47 -0.76 -9.19
C ILE A 79 4.36 -0.53 -10.23
N THR A 80 3.64 -1.59 -10.62
CA THR A 80 2.51 -1.48 -11.55
C THR A 80 1.41 -0.57 -10.98
N MET A 81 1.04 -0.75 -9.71
CA MET A 81 0.09 0.12 -9.02
C MET A 81 0.55 1.58 -9.05
N ALA A 82 1.81 1.86 -8.68
CA ALA A 82 2.33 3.23 -8.62
C ALA A 82 2.33 3.90 -10.01
N ALA A 83 2.67 3.17 -11.07
CA ALA A 83 2.64 3.68 -12.44
C ALA A 83 1.21 3.99 -12.91
N LEU A 84 0.24 3.10 -12.60
CA LEU A 84 -1.17 3.30 -12.94
C LEU A 84 -1.79 4.45 -12.14
N LEU A 85 -1.45 4.59 -10.84
CA LEU A 85 -1.90 5.72 -10.02
C LEU A 85 -1.30 7.04 -10.53
N ALA A 86 -0.03 7.06 -10.92
CA ALA A 86 0.55 8.24 -11.54
C ALA A 86 -0.22 8.66 -12.81
N TRP A 87 -0.58 7.68 -13.66
CA TRP A 87 -1.42 7.94 -14.83
C TRP A 87 -2.81 8.46 -14.43
N GLN A 88 -3.47 7.83 -13.47
CA GLN A 88 -4.76 8.28 -12.95
C GLN A 88 -4.70 9.74 -12.44
N PHE A 89 -3.67 10.08 -11.67
CA PHE A 89 -3.49 11.45 -11.16
C PHE A 89 -3.19 12.46 -12.28
N ALA A 90 -2.46 12.04 -13.33
CA ALA A 90 -2.25 12.88 -14.50
C ALA A 90 -3.56 13.19 -15.23
N LEU A 91 -4.48 12.22 -15.34
CA LEU A 91 -5.82 12.42 -15.91
C LEU A 91 -6.66 13.41 -15.08
N TRP A 92 -6.44 13.46 -13.76
CA TRP A 92 -7.09 14.43 -12.87
C TRP A 92 -6.37 15.77 -12.77
N GLY A 93 -5.20 15.94 -13.43
CA GLY A 93 -4.38 17.15 -13.34
C GLY A 93 -3.61 17.33 -12.02
N ASN A 94 -3.53 16.29 -11.19
CA ASN A 94 -2.85 16.30 -9.89
C ASN A 94 -1.35 16.00 -10.04
N TRP A 95 -0.60 16.94 -10.61
CA TRP A 95 0.80 16.76 -11.00
C TRP A 95 1.76 16.51 -9.83
N ASP A 96 1.48 17.04 -8.65
CA ASP A 96 2.21 16.79 -7.40
C ASP A 96 2.16 15.30 -7.01
N LEU A 97 1.00 14.65 -7.13
CA LEU A 97 0.85 13.22 -6.91
C LEU A 97 1.49 12.38 -8.02
N VAL A 98 1.50 12.86 -9.26
CA VAL A 98 2.27 12.22 -10.36
C VAL A 98 3.75 12.20 -10.01
N VAL A 99 4.33 13.35 -9.62
CA VAL A 99 5.74 13.44 -9.22
C VAL A 99 6.03 12.55 -8.01
N LEU A 100 5.17 12.52 -7.00
CA LEU A 100 5.31 11.66 -5.83
C LEU A 100 5.43 10.17 -6.22
N HIS A 101 4.59 9.70 -7.14
CA HIS A 101 4.60 8.31 -7.58
C HIS A 101 5.85 7.98 -8.41
N PHE A 102 6.22 8.84 -9.36
CA PHE A 102 7.40 8.62 -10.20
C PHE A 102 8.72 8.81 -9.46
N ALA A 103 8.86 9.88 -8.66
CA ALA A 103 10.11 10.25 -8.02
C ALA A 103 10.37 9.52 -6.69
N LEU A 104 9.33 9.04 -6.01
CA LEU A 104 9.49 8.37 -4.72
C LEU A 104 8.95 6.93 -4.72
N PHE A 105 7.70 6.69 -5.08
CA PHE A 105 7.09 5.36 -4.88
C PHE A 105 7.69 4.32 -5.82
N ILE A 106 7.82 4.58 -7.12
CA ILE A 106 8.47 3.64 -8.06
C ILE A 106 9.91 3.36 -7.64
N PRO A 107 10.78 4.35 -7.33
CA PRO A 107 12.12 4.10 -6.82
C PRO A 107 12.15 3.29 -5.51
N PHE A 108 11.28 3.59 -4.54
CA PHE A 108 11.21 2.82 -3.29
C PHE A 108 10.82 1.36 -3.53
N GLN A 109 9.81 1.11 -4.34
CA GLN A 109 9.36 -0.25 -4.66
C GLN A 109 10.41 -1.02 -5.47
N THR A 110 11.08 -0.35 -6.41
CA THR A 110 12.19 -0.95 -7.18
C THR A 110 13.37 -1.29 -6.26
N THR A 111 13.74 -0.39 -5.37
CA THR A 111 14.79 -0.63 -4.37
C THR A 111 14.43 -1.79 -3.45
N SER A 112 13.17 -1.88 -3.01
CA SER A 112 12.67 -3.00 -2.20
C SER A 112 12.76 -4.31 -2.97
N LEU A 113 12.32 -4.34 -4.24
CA LEU A 113 12.41 -5.50 -5.11
C LEU A 113 13.85 -6.01 -5.23
N LEU A 114 14.78 -5.12 -5.58
CA LEU A 114 16.18 -5.48 -5.79
C LEU A 114 16.84 -5.95 -4.50
N ARG A 115 16.63 -5.25 -3.39
CA ARG A 115 17.21 -5.59 -2.10
C ARG A 115 16.68 -6.92 -1.57
N TRP A 116 15.37 -7.14 -1.61
CA TRP A 116 14.77 -8.39 -1.13
C TRP A 116 15.16 -9.57 -2.02
N ARG A 117 15.23 -9.35 -3.35
CA ARG A 117 15.72 -10.38 -4.28
C ARG A 117 17.17 -10.74 -3.99
N LYS A 118 18.06 -9.75 -3.80
CA LYS A 118 19.47 -9.99 -3.45
C LYS A 118 19.58 -10.80 -2.16
N GLN A 119 18.89 -10.39 -1.09
CA GLN A 119 18.86 -11.12 0.17
C GLN A 119 18.36 -12.57 0.01
N ALA A 120 17.33 -12.79 -0.80
CA ALA A 120 16.82 -14.15 -1.05
C ALA A 120 17.83 -15.05 -1.79
N LEU A 121 18.62 -14.49 -2.70
CA LEU A 121 19.67 -15.22 -3.42
C LEU A 121 20.85 -15.57 -2.50
N GLU A 122 21.37 -14.58 -1.76
CA GLU A 122 22.47 -14.78 -0.80
C GLU A 122 22.14 -15.82 0.27
N SER A 123 20.91 -15.80 0.80
CA SER A 123 20.44 -16.79 1.76
C SER A 123 20.41 -18.22 1.18
N LYS A 124 20.16 -18.34 -0.12
CA LYS A 124 20.11 -19.63 -0.81
C LYS A 124 21.50 -20.20 -1.04
N GLU A 125 22.47 -19.34 -1.36
CA GLU A 125 23.86 -19.72 -1.60
C GLU A 125 24.59 -20.13 -0.31
N GLN A 126 24.34 -19.40 0.79
CA GLN A 126 25.06 -19.63 2.06
C GLN A 126 24.46 -20.76 2.91
N GLY A 127 23.31 -21.33 2.53
CA GLY A 127 22.60 -22.34 3.33
C GLY A 127 22.22 -21.86 4.75
N THR A 128 22.47 -20.58 5.05
CA THR A 128 22.27 -19.95 6.35
C THR A 128 20.93 -19.24 6.38
N ARG A 129 20.19 -19.40 7.50
CA ARG A 129 19.06 -18.51 7.84
C ARG A 129 19.61 -17.14 8.22
N ASN A 130 19.89 -16.30 7.23
CA ASN A 130 20.42 -14.95 7.49
C ASN A 130 19.37 -14.13 8.26
N GLN A 131 19.71 -13.67 9.47
CA GLN A 131 18.81 -12.92 10.37
C GLN A 131 18.34 -11.60 9.71
N ASP A 132 19.14 -11.03 8.81
CA ASP A 132 18.83 -9.78 8.10
C ASP A 132 17.65 -9.91 7.11
N ILE A 133 17.19 -11.14 6.82
CA ILE A 133 16.06 -11.43 5.93
C ILE A 133 14.72 -11.37 6.69
N LEU A 134 14.77 -11.38 8.02
CA LEU A 134 13.58 -11.46 8.85
C LEU A 134 13.03 -10.07 9.20
N PRO A 135 11.70 -9.96 9.30
CA PRO A 135 11.07 -8.76 9.82
C PRO A 135 11.56 -8.44 11.23
N SER A 136 11.78 -7.15 11.51
CA SER A 136 12.19 -6.66 12.83
C SER A 136 11.52 -5.33 13.14
N TRP A 137 11.42 -4.98 14.42
CA TRP A 137 11.00 -3.66 14.86
C TRP A 137 12.09 -2.62 14.67
N LEU A 138 11.68 -1.36 14.62
CA LEU A 138 12.62 -0.23 14.72
C LEU A 138 13.32 -0.22 16.08
N ASN A 139 14.55 0.24 16.07
CA ASN A 139 15.27 0.62 17.29
C ASN A 139 14.95 2.09 17.65
N ALA A 140 15.44 2.54 18.81
CA ALA A 140 15.19 3.90 19.29
C ALA A 140 15.62 4.98 18.29
N LYS A 141 16.74 4.81 17.58
CA LYS A 141 17.20 5.75 16.54
C LYS A 141 16.22 5.80 15.36
N GLY A 142 15.68 4.65 14.94
CA GLY A 142 14.66 4.58 13.90
C GLY A 142 13.34 5.25 14.29
N VAL A 143 12.95 5.14 15.57
CA VAL A 143 11.77 5.84 16.09
C VAL A 143 11.96 7.36 16.05
N VAL A 144 13.11 7.85 16.52
CA VAL A 144 13.44 9.29 16.45
C VAL A 144 13.46 9.77 15.01
N PHE A 145 14.08 9.02 14.10
CA PHE A 145 14.08 9.34 12.68
C PHE A 145 12.65 9.44 12.11
N ASN A 146 11.75 8.51 12.49
CA ASN A 146 10.34 8.57 12.10
C ASN A 146 9.66 9.86 12.53
N ILE A 147 9.84 10.27 13.79
CA ILE A 147 9.22 11.48 14.33
C ILE A 147 9.70 12.70 13.53
N VAL A 148 11.02 12.85 13.38
CA VAL A 148 11.59 13.98 12.64
C VAL A 148 11.13 14.00 11.18
N LEU A 149 11.15 12.85 10.50
CA LEU A 149 10.75 12.78 9.10
C LEU A 149 9.24 13.03 8.93
N LEU A 150 8.41 12.51 9.84
CA LEU A 150 6.98 12.78 9.87
C LEU A 150 6.71 14.29 9.98
N ASP A 151 7.36 14.95 10.95
CA ASP A 151 7.19 16.38 11.19
C ASP A 151 7.62 17.20 9.96
N VAL A 152 8.79 16.90 9.38
CA VAL A 152 9.30 17.62 8.20
C VAL A 152 8.33 17.47 7.02
N ILE A 153 7.87 16.26 6.72
CA ILE A 153 6.97 16.02 5.58
C ILE A 153 5.61 16.67 5.85
N PHE A 154 5.08 16.49 7.07
CA PHE A 154 3.77 17.01 7.45
C PHE A 154 3.74 18.55 7.43
N VAL A 155 4.74 19.19 8.04
CA VAL A 155 4.85 20.66 8.05
C VAL A 155 5.05 21.20 6.63
N SER A 156 5.90 20.57 5.83
CA SER A 156 6.10 20.97 4.42
C SER A 156 4.79 20.87 3.61
N TRP A 157 4.02 19.81 3.82
CA TRP A 157 2.71 19.65 3.19
C TRP A 157 1.71 20.72 3.67
N MET A 158 1.65 20.97 4.98
CA MET A 158 0.76 21.99 5.56
C MET A 158 1.08 23.40 5.06
N ALA A 159 2.36 23.70 4.82
CA ALA A 159 2.81 24.99 4.33
C ALA A 159 2.57 25.20 2.83
N GLY A 160 2.71 24.12 2.02
CA GLY A 160 2.67 24.21 0.56
C GLY A 160 1.33 23.86 -0.08
N ASN A 161 0.35 23.36 0.70
CA ASN A 161 -0.90 22.85 0.13
C ASN A 161 -2.10 23.75 0.47
N ASP A 162 -2.55 24.54 -0.51
CA ASP A 162 -3.76 25.37 -0.42
C ASP A 162 -5.00 24.71 -1.05
N PHE A 163 -4.87 23.46 -1.55
CA PHE A 163 -5.94 22.78 -2.30
C PHE A 163 -7.05 22.17 -1.44
N ALA A 164 -6.90 22.12 -0.11
CA ALA A 164 -7.92 21.55 0.74
C ALA A 164 -8.88 22.63 1.26
N ASP A 165 -10.17 22.49 0.94
CA ASP A 165 -11.24 23.42 1.34
C ASP A 165 -11.44 23.50 2.86
N ASN A 166 -10.94 22.53 3.62
CA ASN A 166 -11.04 22.53 5.07
C ASN A 166 -9.76 21.99 5.74
N LEU A 167 -9.53 22.45 6.97
CA LEU A 167 -8.35 22.09 7.76
C LEU A 167 -8.24 20.57 8.00
N LEU A 168 -9.35 19.87 8.22
CA LEU A 168 -9.33 18.44 8.47
C LEU A 168 -8.83 17.65 7.25
N SER A 169 -9.33 17.98 6.05
CA SER A 169 -8.84 17.37 4.79
C SER A 169 -7.35 17.63 4.57
N LYS A 170 -6.91 18.87 4.86
CA LYS A 170 -5.48 19.25 4.76
C LYS A 170 -4.61 18.43 5.71
N VAL A 171 -5.02 18.30 6.97
CA VAL A 171 -4.32 17.51 8.00
C VAL A 171 -4.28 16.03 7.61
N MET A 172 -5.42 15.44 7.20
CA MET A 172 -5.48 14.03 6.80
C MET A 172 -4.66 13.75 5.54
N GLY A 173 -4.66 14.66 4.57
CA GLY A 173 -3.81 14.57 3.37
C GLY A 173 -2.32 14.59 3.71
N GLY A 174 -1.89 15.50 4.57
CA GLY A 174 -0.51 15.55 5.06
C GLY A 174 -0.10 14.27 5.79
N LEU A 175 -0.98 13.74 6.63
CA LEU A 175 -0.75 12.50 7.34
C LEU A 175 -0.66 11.29 6.37
N MET A 176 -1.51 11.25 5.34
CA MET A 176 -1.43 10.21 4.30
C MET A 176 -0.08 10.23 3.58
N ILE A 177 0.37 11.39 3.12
CA ILE A 177 1.64 11.51 2.40
C ILE A 177 2.80 11.12 3.30
N ALA A 178 2.88 11.68 4.50
CA ALA A 178 3.95 11.35 5.44
C ALA A 178 3.98 9.86 5.80
N ALA A 179 2.83 9.27 6.13
CA ALA A 179 2.71 7.86 6.44
C ALA A 179 3.10 6.96 5.26
N SER A 180 2.71 7.30 4.02
CA SER A 180 3.07 6.52 2.83
C SER A 180 4.57 6.54 2.53
N ILE A 181 5.24 7.67 2.72
CA ILE A 181 6.70 7.79 2.54
C ILE A 181 7.42 6.95 3.60
N LEU A 182 7.02 7.07 4.87
CA LEU A 182 7.60 6.28 5.97
C LEU A 182 7.36 4.78 5.77
N ALA A 183 6.16 4.38 5.38
CA ALA A 183 5.84 2.99 5.10
C ALA A 183 6.73 2.41 4.00
N ASN A 184 6.87 3.10 2.87
CA ASN A 184 7.72 2.66 1.77
C ASN A 184 9.19 2.61 2.15
N PHE A 185 9.70 3.61 2.87
CA PHE A 185 11.07 3.64 3.35
C PHE A 185 11.40 2.43 4.25
N TRP A 186 10.55 2.14 5.23
CA TRP A 186 10.77 1.02 6.14
C TRP A 186 10.49 -0.35 5.51
N MET A 187 9.69 -0.39 4.45
CA MET A 187 9.48 -1.61 3.65
C MET A 187 10.79 -2.12 3.03
N ILE A 188 11.66 -1.22 2.55
CA ILE A 188 12.98 -1.56 2.02
C ILE A 188 13.80 -2.35 3.06
N HIS A 189 13.65 -2.00 4.32
CA HIS A 189 14.40 -2.54 5.45
C HIS A 189 13.67 -3.68 6.19
N LYS A 190 12.53 -4.15 5.68
CA LYS A 190 11.67 -5.17 6.33
C LYS A 190 11.31 -4.83 7.77
N LYS A 191 11.07 -3.57 8.07
CA LYS A 191 10.63 -3.16 9.41
C LYS A 191 9.12 -3.39 9.57
N ILE A 192 8.71 -3.99 10.70
CA ILE A 192 7.30 -4.28 11.00
C ILE A 192 6.50 -2.98 11.11
N ASP A 193 7.14 -1.92 11.56
CA ASP A 193 6.58 -0.56 11.65
C ASP A 193 6.03 -0.02 10.32
N THR A 194 6.47 -0.57 9.18
CA THR A 194 5.89 -0.24 7.87
C THR A 194 4.37 -0.46 7.84
N TRP A 195 3.88 -1.50 8.52
CA TRP A 195 2.46 -1.82 8.56
C TRP A 195 1.67 -0.84 9.43
N ILE A 196 2.28 -0.31 10.50
CA ILE A 196 1.69 0.75 11.31
C ILE A 196 1.45 1.99 10.43
N TRP A 197 2.44 2.39 9.63
CA TRP A 197 2.32 3.53 8.74
C TRP A 197 1.31 3.30 7.62
N TRP A 198 1.22 2.08 7.08
CA TRP A 198 0.16 1.75 6.12
C TRP A 198 -1.24 1.77 6.75
N ILE A 199 -1.39 1.39 8.01
CA ILE A 199 -2.65 1.51 8.76
C ILE A 199 -3.00 2.98 8.97
N VAL A 200 -2.04 3.82 9.40
CA VAL A 200 -2.24 5.27 9.56
C VAL A 200 -2.66 5.92 8.23
N TYR A 201 -1.94 5.62 7.14
CA TYR A 201 -2.30 6.05 5.78
C TYR A 201 -3.75 5.71 5.43
N THR A 202 -4.12 4.47 5.68
CA THR A 202 -5.45 3.96 5.31
C THR A 202 -6.55 4.62 6.13
N LEU A 203 -6.35 4.79 7.44
CA LEU A 203 -7.31 5.46 8.32
C LEU A 203 -7.48 6.94 7.95
N ALA A 204 -6.39 7.65 7.68
CA ALA A 204 -6.45 9.05 7.24
C ALA A 204 -7.20 9.18 5.90
N GLY A 205 -6.95 8.27 4.95
CA GLY A 205 -7.66 8.23 3.68
C GLY A 205 -9.16 7.94 3.84
N MET A 206 -9.53 7.01 4.73
CA MET A 206 -10.95 6.74 5.02
C MET A 206 -11.68 7.99 5.50
N VAL A 207 -11.05 8.82 6.35
CA VAL A 207 -11.62 10.10 6.78
C VAL A 207 -11.86 11.03 5.58
N ILE A 208 -10.87 11.17 4.69
CA ILE A 208 -11.02 12.02 3.49
C ILE A 208 -12.17 11.53 2.62
N TYR A 209 -12.26 10.21 2.36
CA TYR A 209 -13.30 9.68 1.48
C TYR A 209 -14.70 9.71 2.08
N VAL A 210 -14.84 9.73 3.41
CA VAL A 210 -16.11 10.06 4.09
C VAL A 210 -16.45 11.52 3.85
N LEU A 211 -15.50 12.44 4.04
CA LEU A 211 -15.72 13.88 3.85
C LEU A 211 -16.08 14.26 2.40
N THR A 212 -15.52 13.55 1.43
CA THR A 212 -15.79 13.74 -0.01
C THR A 212 -16.95 12.90 -0.54
N SER A 213 -17.63 12.13 0.33
CA SER A 213 -18.72 11.22 -0.03
C SER A 213 -18.34 10.19 -1.12
N ASN A 214 -17.05 9.86 -1.23
CA ASN A 214 -16.57 8.85 -2.18
C ASN A 214 -16.65 7.44 -1.58
N ILE A 215 -17.85 6.88 -1.59
CA ILE A 215 -18.16 5.57 -0.98
C ILE A 215 -17.31 4.45 -1.60
N PHE A 216 -17.10 4.47 -2.92
CA PHE A 216 -16.32 3.45 -3.60
C PHE A 216 -14.89 3.38 -3.04
N THR A 217 -14.19 4.51 -3.01
CA THR A 217 -12.82 4.57 -2.51
C THR A 217 -12.74 4.29 -1.00
N PHE A 218 -13.75 4.72 -0.22
CA PHE A 218 -13.84 4.36 1.18
C PHE A 218 -13.86 2.82 1.39
N VAL A 219 -14.66 2.08 0.61
CA VAL A 219 -14.72 0.62 0.69
C VAL A 219 -13.39 -0.03 0.30
N LEU A 220 -12.70 0.51 -0.72
CA LEU A 220 -11.36 0.05 -1.10
C LEU A 220 -10.35 0.23 0.05
N PHE A 221 -10.40 1.36 0.74
CA PHE A 221 -9.54 1.63 1.90
C PHE A 221 -9.88 0.72 3.08
N LEU A 222 -11.16 0.36 3.28
CA LEU A 222 -11.57 -0.60 4.30
C LEU A 222 -10.98 -2.00 4.02
N ILE A 223 -11.04 -2.47 2.78
CA ILE A 223 -10.39 -3.72 2.37
C ILE A 223 -8.88 -3.65 2.61
N THR A 224 -8.25 -2.55 2.22
CA THR A 224 -6.81 -2.33 2.41
C THR A 224 -6.42 -2.32 3.89
N LEU A 225 -7.24 -1.73 4.76
CA LEU A 225 -7.02 -1.73 6.21
C LEU A 225 -6.97 -3.16 6.77
N VAL A 226 -7.94 -3.99 6.41
CA VAL A 226 -7.98 -5.40 6.83
C VAL A 226 -6.73 -6.15 6.35
N LEU A 227 -6.31 -5.93 5.12
CA LEU A 227 -5.12 -6.57 4.55
C LEU A 227 -3.83 -6.09 5.22
N ASN A 228 -3.69 -4.82 5.55
CA ASN A 228 -2.54 -4.25 6.26
C ASN A 228 -2.43 -4.81 7.68
N ILE A 229 -3.55 -4.91 8.40
CA ILE A 229 -3.59 -5.53 9.74
C ILE A 229 -3.17 -7.00 9.65
N LYS A 230 -3.71 -7.74 8.70
CA LYS A 230 -3.34 -9.14 8.49
C LYS A 230 -1.86 -9.29 8.18
N ALA A 231 -1.31 -8.44 7.32
CA ALA A 231 0.10 -8.47 6.96
C ALA A 231 1.01 -8.17 8.16
N ALA A 232 0.65 -7.19 9.00
CA ALA A 232 1.35 -6.92 10.26
C ALA A 232 1.39 -8.15 11.17
N ILE A 233 0.24 -8.81 11.37
CA ILE A 233 0.13 -10.02 12.18
C ILE A 233 1.02 -11.14 11.63
N GLU A 234 1.01 -11.39 10.33
CA GLU A 234 1.84 -12.43 9.71
C GLU A 234 3.34 -12.13 9.86
N TRP A 235 3.76 -10.88 9.71
CA TRP A 235 5.16 -10.51 9.94
C TRP A 235 5.59 -10.67 11.40
N ILE A 236 4.73 -10.32 12.36
CA ILE A 236 4.97 -10.55 13.80
C ILE A 236 5.10 -12.05 14.10
N LYS A 237 4.24 -12.90 13.51
CA LYS A 237 4.34 -14.36 13.67
C LYS A 237 5.66 -14.89 13.14
N VAL A 238 6.07 -14.48 11.94
CA VAL A 238 7.34 -14.88 11.33
C VAL A 238 8.53 -14.45 12.20
N MET A 239 8.52 -13.22 12.72
CA MET A 239 9.55 -12.73 13.64
C MET A 239 9.63 -13.56 14.92
N ARG A 240 8.49 -13.84 15.56
CA ARG A 240 8.44 -14.62 16.82
C ARG A 240 8.88 -16.06 16.62
N ALA A 241 8.42 -16.74 15.57
CA ALA A 241 8.80 -18.10 15.25
C ALA A 241 10.32 -18.26 15.03
N ASN A 242 10.98 -17.23 14.53
CA ASN A 242 12.42 -17.29 14.35
C ASN A 242 13.20 -16.99 15.65
N LYS A 243 12.69 -16.13 16.54
CA LYS A 243 13.32 -15.92 17.85
C LYS A 243 13.34 -17.19 18.70
N SER A 244 12.22 -17.96 18.71
CA SER A 244 12.12 -19.21 19.47
C SER A 244 12.98 -20.36 18.92
N ALA A 245 13.48 -20.25 17.69
CA ALA A 245 14.36 -21.27 17.08
C ALA A 245 15.85 -21.05 17.45
N PHE A 246 16.19 -19.97 18.17
CA PHE A 246 17.56 -19.62 18.60
C PHE A 246 17.73 -19.59 20.14
N CYS A 247 16.66 -19.81 20.88
CA CYS A 247 16.68 -20.09 22.31
C CYS A 247 16.58 -21.59 22.59
#